data_003519862f1d99b262771bf9e54f4991
#
_entry.id   003519862f1d99b262771bf9e54f4991
#
_cell.length_a   1.000
_cell.length_b   1.000
_cell.length_c   1.000
_cell.angle_alpha   90.00
_cell.angle_beta   90.00
_cell.angle_gamma   90.00
#
_symmetry.space_group_name_H-M   'P 1'
#
loop_
_entity.id
_entity.type
_entity.pdbx_description
1 polymer ?
#
loop_
_entity_poly.entity_id
_entity_poly.type
_entity_poly.pdbx_seq_one_letter_code
_entity_poly.pdbx_strand_id
1 'polypeptide(L)'
;IILSNVPYSVHNDRVANLKDLNMDYPLISNEGMKGPAVKEILKNHKAQSFFIDDNPYQVESVYNDNQQTVCVHFSVCDLVKPYMPKAVGASIEPTSWEDLVSKLIGCLKDDE
;
A
#
# COMPACT_ATOMS: atom_id res chain seq x y z
N ILE A 1 -5.97 3.40 -5.91
CA ILE A 1 -4.82 4.26 -6.27
C ILE A 1 -3.55 3.45 -6.14
N ILE A 2 -2.68 3.59 -7.12
CA ILE A 2 -1.33 3.03 -7.08
C ILE A 2 -0.37 4.16 -6.70
N LEU A 3 0.36 3.98 -5.61
CA LEU A 3 1.36 4.93 -5.13
C LEU A 3 2.74 4.28 -5.29
N SER A 4 3.55 4.82 -6.19
CA SER A 4 4.81 4.18 -6.59
C SER A 4 5.97 5.17 -6.56
N ASN A 5 7.11 4.71 -6.07
CA ASN A 5 8.35 5.48 -6.10
C ASN A 5 9.05 5.31 -7.46
N VAL A 6 8.47 5.92 -8.49
CA VAL A 6 9.07 6.00 -9.82
C VAL A 6 9.43 7.45 -10.11
N PRO A 7 10.53 7.70 -10.85
CA PRO A 7 10.87 9.08 -11.24
C PRO A 7 9.73 9.76 -11.98
N TYR A 8 9.48 11.02 -11.70
CA TYR A 8 8.41 11.79 -12.37
C TYR A 8 8.59 11.82 -13.87
N SER A 9 9.84 11.80 -14.34
CA SER A 9 10.16 11.78 -15.77
C SER A 9 9.61 10.57 -16.53
N VAL A 10 9.34 9.45 -15.85
CA VAL A 10 8.82 8.22 -16.47
C VAL A 10 7.38 7.93 -16.05
N HIS A 11 6.70 8.89 -15.42
CA HIS A 11 5.33 8.71 -14.96
C HIS A 11 4.38 8.23 -16.05
N ASN A 12 4.40 8.90 -17.20
CA ASN A 12 3.50 8.54 -18.31
C ASN A 12 3.81 7.15 -18.89
N ASP A 13 5.08 6.78 -18.94
CA ASP A 13 5.49 5.44 -19.38
C ASP A 13 4.96 4.37 -18.41
N ARG A 14 5.01 4.65 -17.11
CA ARG A 14 4.49 3.73 -16.09
C ARG A 14 2.98 3.61 -16.17
N VAL A 15 2.26 4.71 -16.40
CA VAL A 15 0.80 4.69 -16.61
C VAL A 15 0.45 3.78 -17.79
N ALA A 16 1.12 3.94 -18.92
CA ALA A 16 0.89 3.10 -20.10
C ALA A 16 1.20 1.63 -19.83
N ASN A 17 2.29 1.34 -19.13
CA ASN A 17 2.68 -0.02 -18.76
C ASN A 17 1.62 -0.70 -17.88
N LEU A 18 1.11 0.00 -16.87
CA LEU A 18 0.07 -0.52 -15.98
C LEU A 18 -1.23 -0.77 -16.73
N LYS A 19 -1.59 0.11 -17.66
CA LYS A 19 -2.78 -0.05 -18.50
C LYS A 19 -2.67 -1.30 -19.36
N ASP A 20 -1.50 -1.57 -19.95
CA ASP A 20 -1.25 -2.78 -20.74
C ASP A 20 -1.36 -4.05 -19.90
N LEU A 21 -1.13 -3.95 -18.60
CA LEU A 21 -1.28 -5.06 -17.64
C LEU A 21 -2.67 -5.15 -17.04
N ASN A 22 -3.66 -4.42 -17.58
CA ASN A 22 -5.03 -4.34 -17.05
C ASN A 22 -5.09 -3.77 -15.62
N MET A 23 -4.15 -2.89 -15.29
CA MET A 23 -4.08 -2.18 -14.00
C MET A 23 -4.27 -0.68 -14.22
N ASP A 24 -5.35 -0.31 -14.91
CA ASP A 24 -5.67 1.08 -15.27
C ASP A 24 -6.32 1.81 -14.07
N TYR A 25 -5.53 1.98 -13.01
CA TYR A 25 -5.92 2.73 -11.82
C TYR A 25 -5.11 4.03 -11.74
N PRO A 26 -5.63 5.06 -11.05
CA PRO A 26 -4.85 6.29 -10.84
C PRO A 26 -3.48 6.00 -10.26
N LEU A 27 -2.43 6.53 -10.88
CA LEU A 27 -1.04 6.40 -10.44
C LEU A 27 -0.55 7.73 -9.90
N ILE A 28 0.03 7.68 -8.72
CA ILE A 28 0.75 8.81 -8.14
C ILE A 28 2.23 8.43 -8.06
N SER A 29 3.07 9.21 -8.71
CA SER A 29 4.53 9.08 -8.58
C SER A 29 4.98 9.82 -7.33
N ASN A 30 5.77 9.15 -6.49
CA ASN A 30 6.24 9.67 -5.23
C ASN A 30 7.76 9.61 -5.16
N GLU A 31 8.36 10.47 -4.37
CA GLU A 31 9.78 10.41 -4.01
C GLU A 31 9.89 10.34 -2.48
N GLY A 32 10.71 9.40 -1.99
CA GLY A 32 10.95 9.21 -0.57
C GLY A 32 9.89 8.37 0.13
N MET A 33 9.65 8.66 1.39
CA MET A 33 8.72 7.89 2.23
C MET A 33 7.26 8.17 1.84
N LYS A 34 6.44 7.15 1.90
CA LYS A 34 5.04 7.22 1.44
C LYS A 34 4.06 7.76 2.49
N GLY A 35 4.47 7.83 3.76
CA GLY A 35 3.60 8.34 4.83
C GLY A 35 3.03 9.72 4.55
N PRO A 36 3.86 10.72 4.24
CA PRO A 36 3.36 12.07 3.90
C PRO A 36 2.46 12.09 2.67
N ALA A 37 2.76 11.29 1.65
CA ALA A 37 1.95 11.21 0.43
C ALA A 37 0.55 10.66 0.73
N VAL A 38 0.46 9.60 1.52
CA VAL A 38 -0.82 9.02 1.93
C VAL A 38 -1.62 10.01 2.74
N LYS A 39 -0.96 10.74 3.63
CA LYS A 39 -1.62 11.78 4.44
C LYS A 39 -2.26 12.84 3.55
N GLU A 40 -1.59 13.29 2.51
CA GLU A 40 -2.13 14.27 1.57
C GLU A 40 -3.29 13.70 0.75
N ILE A 41 -3.17 12.45 0.29
CA ILE A 41 -4.24 11.76 -0.45
C ILE A 41 -5.52 11.66 0.40
N LEU A 42 -5.38 11.37 1.69
CA LEU A 42 -6.49 11.12 2.60
C LEU A 42 -7.02 12.38 3.31
N LYS A 43 -6.46 13.52 3.04
CA LYS A 43 -6.70 14.79 3.75
C LYS A 43 -8.19 15.14 3.98
N ASN A 44 -9.04 14.87 2.99
CA ASN A 44 -10.47 15.13 3.07
C ASN A 44 -11.31 13.85 2.98
N HIS A 45 -10.67 12.70 3.23
CA HIS A 45 -11.30 11.40 3.07
C HIS A 45 -11.67 10.83 4.44
N LYS A 46 -12.92 10.42 4.60
CA LYS A 46 -13.43 9.92 5.90
C LYS A 46 -13.73 8.43 5.91
N ALA A 47 -13.71 7.77 4.75
CA ALA A 47 -13.95 6.34 4.68
C ALA A 47 -12.75 5.55 5.17
N GLN A 48 -12.96 4.26 5.49
CA GLN A 48 -11.88 3.35 5.84
C GLN A 48 -10.85 3.29 4.72
N SER A 49 -9.59 3.39 5.06
CA SER A 49 -8.48 3.29 4.11
C SER A 49 -7.54 2.14 4.46
N PHE A 50 -6.95 1.56 3.43
CA PHE A 50 -5.97 0.49 3.54
C PHE A 50 -4.73 0.87 2.74
N PHE A 51 -3.57 0.58 3.30
CA PHE A 51 -2.29 0.74 2.60
C PHE A 51 -1.60 -0.60 2.54
N ILE A 52 -1.22 -1.02 1.35
CA ILE A 52 -0.61 -2.32 1.08
C ILE A 52 0.73 -2.09 0.40
N ASP A 53 1.79 -2.59 1.00
CA ASP A 53 3.13 -2.46 0.44
C ASP A 53 3.99 -3.67 0.84
N ASP A 54 4.98 -4.01 0.02
CA ASP A 54 5.94 -5.07 0.31
C ASP A 54 7.16 -4.55 1.08
N ASN A 55 7.39 -3.25 1.08
CA ASN A 55 8.51 -2.62 1.77
C ASN A 55 8.12 -2.30 3.23
N PRO A 56 8.72 -2.96 4.22
CA PRO A 56 8.34 -2.75 5.63
C PRO A 56 8.58 -1.32 6.12
N TYR A 57 9.55 -0.62 5.57
CA TYR A 57 9.83 0.77 5.95
C TYR A 57 8.77 1.74 5.43
N GLN A 58 8.19 1.46 4.26
CA GLN A 58 7.07 2.23 3.73
C GLN A 58 5.81 2.00 4.55
N VAL A 59 5.57 0.77 4.98
CA VAL A 59 4.44 0.43 5.86
C VAL A 59 4.56 1.21 7.18
N GLU A 60 5.74 1.21 7.80
CA GLU A 60 6.00 1.95 9.03
C GLU A 60 5.78 3.46 8.85
N SER A 61 6.26 4.03 7.74
CA SER A 61 6.08 5.44 7.42
C SER A 61 4.59 5.81 7.35
N VAL A 62 3.81 5.03 6.64
CA VAL A 62 2.36 5.28 6.51
C VAL A 62 1.66 5.12 7.85
N TYR A 63 2.00 4.10 8.61
CA TYR A 63 1.44 3.90 9.95
C TYR A 63 1.70 5.10 10.86
N ASN A 64 2.93 5.62 10.87
CA ASN A 64 3.29 6.75 11.73
C ASN A 64 2.54 8.03 11.39
N ASP A 65 2.29 8.27 10.11
CA ASP A 65 1.66 9.50 9.64
C ASP A 65 0.14 9.40 9.50
N ASN A 66 -0.43 8.19 9.50
CA ASN A 66 -1.85 7.95 9.20
C ASN A 66 -2.44 6.92 10.16
N GLN A 67 -2.76 7.32 11.37
CA GLN A 67 -3.20 6.42 12.45
C GLN A 67 -4.54 5.71 12.16
N GLN A 68 -5.35 6.26 11.24
CA GLN A 68 -6.66 5.69 10.88
C GLN A 68 -6.59 4.69 9.73
N THR A 69 -5.44 4.59 9.08
CA THR A 69 -5.23 3.68 7.95
C THR A 69 -4.83 2.31 8.46
N VAL A 70 -5.49 1.27 7.96
CA VAL A 70 -5.06 -0.11 8.21
C VAL A 70 -3.89 -0.42 7.29
N CYS A 71 -2.74 -0.72 7.87
CA CYS A 71 -1.52 -0.99 7.14
C CYS A 71 -1.31 -2.50 6.97
N VAL A 72 -1.00 -2.89 5.75
CA VAL A 72 -0.80 -4.28 5.33
C VAL A 72 0.62 -4.44 4.79
N HIS A 73 1.38 -5.35 5.38
CA HIS A 73 2.68 -5.74 4.84
C HIS A 73 2.51 -7.04 4.07
N PHE A 74 2.62 -6.97 2.75
CA PHE A 74 2.42 -8.13 1.88
C PHE A 74 3.56 -8.28 0.88
N SER A 75 4.32 -9.36 1.00
CA SER A 75 5.34 -9.76 0.05
C SER A 75 4.98 -11.10 -0.55
N VAL A 76 5.00 -11.17 -1.89
CA VAL A 76 4.74 -12.40 -2.63
C VAL A 76 6.01 -13.21 -2.87
N CYS A 77 7.18 -12.67 -2.54
CA CYS A 77 8.47 -13.31 -2.77
C CYS A 77 8.92 -14.08 -1.54
N ASP A 78 8.74 -15.41 -1.54
CA ASP A 78 9.13 -16.27 -0.41
C ASP A 78 10.63 -16.33 -0.19
N LEU A 79 11.43 -16.04 -1.21
CA LEU A 79 12.89 -16.06 -1.11
C LEU A 79 13.43 -14.96 -0.20
N VAL A 80 12.77 -13.81 -0.16
CA VAL A 80 13.23 -12.65 0.63
C VAL A 80 12.52 -12.52 1.97
N LYS A 81 11.36 -13.15 2.15
CA LYS A 81 10.58 -13.08 3.40
C LYS A 81 11.38 -13.35 4.66
N PRO A 82 12.21 -14.42 4.71
CA PRO A 82 12.98 -14.72 5.93
C PRO A 82 13.99 -13.64 6.31
N TYR A 83 14.37 -12.79 5.37
CA TYR A 83 15.38 -11.75 5.55
C TYR A 83 14.79 -10.36 5.71
N MET A 84 13.46 -10.23 5.57
CA MET A 84 12.80 -8.95 5.73
C MET A 84 12.64 -8.58 7.20
N PRO A 85 12.92 -7.30 7.58
CA PRO A 85 12.54 -6.83 8.90
C PRO A 85 11.02 -6.83 9.05
N LYS A 86 10.56 -6.95 10.28
CA LYS A 86 9.14 -6.84 10.59
C LYS A 86 8.65 -5.43 10.25
N ALA A 87 7.48 -5.32 9.62
CA ALA A 87 6.87 -4.04 9.33
C ALA A 87 6.17 -3.51 10.60
N VAL A 88 6.74 -2.48 11.20
CA VAL A 88 6.14 -1.83 12.37
C VAL A 88 4.83 -1.18 11.96
N GLY A 89 3.76 -1.45 12.71
CA GLY A 89 2.44 -0.89 12.46
C GLY A 89 1.59 -1.68 11.47
N ALA A 90 2.10 -2.74 10.88
CA ALA A 90 1.28 -3.64 10.05
C ALA A 90 0.35 -4.44 10.95
N SER A 91 -0.96 -4.31 10.74
CA SER A 91 -1.96 -5.09 11.44
C SER A 91 -2.39 -6.34 10.66
N ILE A 92 -2.04 -6.42 9.39
CA ILE A 92 -2.34 -7.54 8.51
C ILE A 92 -1.06 -7.94 7.77
N GLU A 93 -0.74 -9.24 7.83
CA GLU A 93 0.38 -9.85 7.10
C GLU A 93 -0.15 -11.08 6.37
N PRO A 94 -0.78 -10.90 5.20
CA PRO A 94 -1.45 -11.99 4.52
C PRO A 94 -0.47 -12.96 3.89
N THR A 95 -0.91 -14.20 3.68
CA THR A 95 -0.11 -15.26 3.06
C THR A 95 -0.35 -15.43 1.56
N SER A 96 -1.44 -14.84 1.05
CA SER A 96 -1.82 -14.89 -0.36
C SER A 96 -2.73 -13.73 -0.69
N TRP A 97 -3.00 -13.50 -1.98
CA TRP A 97 -3.96 -12.49 -2.42
C TRP A 97 -5.38 -12.79 -1.91
N GLU A 98 -5.78 -14.06 -1.93
CA GLU A 98 -7.10 -14.48 -1.42
C GLU A 98 -7.21 -14.21 0.09
N ASP A 99 -6.15 -14.53 0.84
CA ASP A 99 -6.09 -14.25 2.27
C ASP A 99 -6.18 -12.75 2.55
N LEU A 100 -5.48 -11.92 1.74
CA LEU A 100 -5.54 -10.46 1.85
C LEU A 100 -6.97 -9.96 1.66
N VAL A 101 -7.63 -10.36 0.57
CA VAL A 101 -9.01 -9.93 0.27
C VAL A 101 -9.95 -10.32 1.40
N SER A 102 -9.84 -11.55 1.90
CA SER A 102 -10.65 -12.03 3.02
C SER A 102 -10.48 -11.17 4.27
N LYS A 103 -9.25 -10.82 4.60
CA LYS A 103 -8.93 -9.99 5.78
C LYS A 103 -9.41 -8.55 5.62
N LEU A 104 -9.31 -7.98 4.43
CA LEU A 104 -9.82 -6.62 4.16
C LEU A 104 -11.35 -6.58 4.27
N ILE A 105 -12.04 -7.58 3.73
CA ILE A 105 -13.50 -7.69 3.84
C ILE A 105 -13.89 -7.81 5.31
N GLY A 106 -13.15 -8.60 6.11
CA GLY A 106 -13.38 -8.72 7.54
C GLY A 106 -13.30 -7.37 8.27
N CYS A 107 -12.32 -6.55 7.95
CA CYS A 107 -12.19 -5.20 8.52
C CYS A 107 -13.39 -4.31 8.18
N LEU A 108 -13.89 -4.37 6.95
CA LEU A 108 -15.05 -3.58 6.52
C LEU A 108 -16.34 -4.03 7.22
N LYS A 109 -16.50 -5.33 7.46
CA LYS A 109 -17.67 -5.86 8.18
C LYS A 109 -17.68 -5.47 9.65
N ASP A 110 -16.51 -5.41 10.28
CA ASP A 110 -16.39 -5.04 11.69
C ASP A 110 -16.75 -3.57 11.92
N ASP A 111 -16.69 -2.73 10.89
CA ASP A 111 -17.06 -1.31 10.96
C ASP A 111 -18.57 -1.06 10.76
N GLU A 112 -19.33 -2.09 10.43
CA GLU A 112 -20.78 -2.04 10.33
C GLU A 112 -21.41 -2.29 11.71
#